data_354df2133ee10ca4ef3d9af33de2f23d
#
_entry.id   354df2133ee10ca4ef3d9af33de2f23d
#
_cell.length_a   1.000
_cell.length_b   1.000
_cell.length_c   1.000
_cell.angle_alpha   90.00
_cell.angle_beta   90.00
_cell.angle_gamma   90.00
#
_symmetry.space_group_name_H-M   'P 1'
#
loop_
_entity.id
_entity.type
_entity.pdbx_description
1 polymer ?
#
loop_
_entity_poly.entity_id
_entity_poly.type
_entity_poly.pdbx_seq_one_letter_code
_entity_poly.pdbx_strand_id
1 'polypeptide(L)'
;MGGFEITFIPTPGHTPGSCFLSIGNALFTGDTLYAQGVGLSDLPGEKPELLKKSILSIWDTLTSNRWIFPGHGKAIKGDRLKRENADLLRFLGLIT
;
A
#
# COMPACT_ATOMS: atom_id res chain seq x y z
N MET A 1 10.85 9.64 -26.42
CA MET A 1 9.73 8.76 -26.23
C MET A 1 9.20 8.85 -24.80
N GLY A 2 7.93 9.05 -24.67
CA GLY A 2 7.32 9.11 -23.36
C GLY A 2 7.10 7.72 -22.79
N GLY A 3 8.10 7.16 -22.16
CA GLY A 3 7.93 5.91 -21.44
C GLY A 3 7.43 6.15 -20.04
N PHE A 4 6.83 5.12 -19.44
CA PHE A 4 6.53 5.13 -18.03
C PHE A 4 7.75 4.68 -17.26
N GLU A 5 8.03 5.39 -16.20
CA GLU A 5 9.07 4.96 -15.28
C GLU A 5 8.50 3.86 -14.38
N ILE A 6 9.17 2.73 -14.32
CA ILE A 6 8.77 1.59 -13.50
C ILE A 6 9.70 1.51 -12.31
N THR A 7 9.13 1.56 -11.10
CA THR A 7 9.90 1.51 -9.87
C THR A 7 9.34 0.43 -8.95
N PHE A 8 10.22 -0.42 -8.42
CA PHE A 8 9.89 -1.38 -7.39
C PHE A 8 10.17 -0.75 -6.02
N ILE A 9 9.17 -0.70 -5.17
CA ILE A 9 9.27 -0.11 -3.83
C ILE A 9 9.18 -1.25 -2.83
N PRO A 10 10.28 -1.63 -2.17
CA PRO A 10 10.24 -2.69 -1.16
C PRO A 10 9.28 -2.34 -0.02
N THR A 11 8.40 -3.27 0.32
CA THR A 11 7.44 -3.10 1.41
C THR A 11 7.43 -4.38 2.26
N PRO A 12 8.56 -4.68 2.91
CA PRO A 12 8.63 -5.90 3.72
C PRO A 12 7.66 -5.84 4.89
N GLY A 13 7.24 -7.01 5.36
CA GLY A 13 6.33 -7.13 6.50
C GLY A 13 5.20 -8.08 6.26
N HIS A 14 4.56 -8.03 5.08
CA HIS A 14 3.58 -9.05 4.69
C HIS A 14 4.33 -10.35 4.35
N THR A 15 5.32 -10.25 3.47
CA THR A 15 6.34 -11.28 3.26
C THR A 15 7.70 -10.58 3.13
N PRO A 16 8.82 -11.30 3.31
CA PRO A 16 10.14 -10.67 3.17
C PRO A 16 10.41 -10.07 1.78
N GLY A 17 9.82 -10.66 0.74
CA GLY A 17 10.04 -10.19 -0.63
C GLY A 17 8.93 -9.29 -1.18
N SER A 18 8.02 -8.82 -0.33
CA SER A 18 6.90 -7.97 -0.79
C SER A 18 7.41 -6.63 -1.30
N CYS A 19 6.78 -6.16 -2.39
CA CYS A 19 7.06 -4.83 -2.92
C CYS A 19 5.82 -4.26 -3.60
N PHE A 20 5.78 -2.94 -3.71
CA PHE A 20 4.82 -2.26 -4.56
C PHE A 20 5.47 -1.96 -5.90
N LEU A 21 4.68 -1.94 -6.95
CA LEU A 21 5.14 -1.57 -8.29
C LEU A 21 4.52 -0.24 -8.68
N SER A 22 5.37 0.75 -8.92
CA SER A 22 4.96 2.08 -9.34
C SER A 22 5.18 2.24 -10.84
N ILE A 23 4.13 2.57 -11.59
CA ILE A 23 4.20 2.81 -13.03
C ILE A 23 3.39 4.08 -13.30
N GLY A 24 4.08 5.18 -13.63
CA GLY A 24 3.41 6.46 -13.82
C GLY A 24 2.61 6.84 -12.56
N ASN A 25 1.32 7.08 -12.72
CA ASN A 25 0.44 7.41 -11.60
C ASN A 25 -0.19 6.19 -10.91
N ALA A 26 0.14 4.99 -11.36
CA ALA A 26 -0.42 3.77 -10.82
C ALA A 26 0.52 3.15 -9.80
N LEU A 27 -0.04 2.68 -8.70
CA LEU A 27 0.69 1.95 -7.67
C LEU A 27 0.00 0.59 -7.48
N PHE A 28 0.70 -0.47 -7.83
CA PHE A 28 0.20 -1.83 -7.70
C PHE A 28 0.66 -2.37 -6.34
N THR A 29 -0.28 -2.68 -5.47
CA THR A 29 0.00 -3.00 -4.07
C THR A 29 -0.23 -4.48 -3.73
N GLY A 30 -0.68 -5.28 -4.69
CA GLY A 30 -0.88 -6.71 -4.48
C GLY A 30 -1.80 -6.98 -3.30
N ASP A 31 -1.42 -7.95 -2.49
CA ASP A 31 -2.19 -8.35 -1.31
C ASP A 31 -1.79 -7.60 -0.04
N THR A 32 -0.97 -6.56 -0.16
CA THR A 32 -0.47 -5.83 1.00
C THR A 32 -1.39 -4.68 1.41
N LEU A 33 -1.91 -3.95 0.44
CA LEU A 33 -2.71 -2.76 0.70
C LEU A 33 -3.94 -2.76 -0.19
N TYR A 34 -5.12 -2.59 0.41
CA TYR A 34 -6.40 -2.59 -0.29
C TYR A 34 -7.11 -1.26 -0.11
N ALA A 35 -8.16 -1.05 -0.90
CA ALA A 35 -9.06 0.10 -0.71
C ALA A 35 -9.71 0.07 0.67
N GLN A 36 -10.00 -1.13 1.16
CA GLN A 36 -10.52 -1.38 2.51
C GLN A 36 -9.67 -2.47 3.15
N GLY A 37 -9.24 -2.23 4.37
CA GLY A 37 -8.43 -3.20 5.09
C GLY A 37 -6.96 -3.18 4.74
N VAL A 38 -6.22 -4.07 5.34
CA VAL A 38 -4.78 -4.26 5.14
C VAL A 38 -4.54 -5.75 4.97
N GLY A 39 -3.62 -6.10 4.06
CA GLY A 39 -3.30 -7.49 3.77
C GLY A 39 -2.46 -8.16 4.86
N LEU A 40 -3.06 -8.35 6.02
CA LEU A 40 -2.44 -9.08 7.13
C LEU A 40 -2.98 -10.49 7.20
N SER A 41 -2.09 -11.43 7.46
CA SER A 41 -2.46 -12.82 7.73
C SER A 41 -1.53 -13.31 8.82
N ASP A 42 -1.99 -14.06 9.78
CA ASP A 42 -1.15 -14.52 10.91
C ASP A 42 -0.20 -15.65 10.51
N LEU A 43 0.38 -15.56 9.32
CA LEU A 43 1.30 -16.56 8.80
C LEU A 43 2.72 -16.33 9.31
N PRO A 44 3.52 -17.42 9.44
CA PRO A 44 4.93 -17.28 9.78
C PRO A 44 5.66 -16.37 8.79
N GLY A 45 6.52 -15.50 9.31
CA GLY A 45 7.27 -14.56 8.49
C GLY A 45 6.62 -13.21 8.33
N GLU A 46 5.34 -13.06 8.69
CA GLU A 46 4.68 -11.77 8.66
C GLU A 46 5.15 -10.91 9.84
N LYS A 47 5.46 -9.65 9.56
CA LYS A 47 5.96 -8.70 10.56
C LYS A 47 5.16 -7.41 10.49
N PRO A 48 4.08 -7.29 11.27
CA PRO A 48 3.19 -6.13 11.19
C PRO A 48 3.89 -4.78 11.42
N GLU A 49 4.84 -4.72 12.34
CA GLU A 49 5.55 -3.47 12.61
C GLU A 49 6.42 -3.03 11.43
N LEU A 50 7.01 -3.98 10.73
CA LEU A 50 7.80 -3.71 9.54
C LEU A 50 6.91 -3.26 8.38
N LEU A 51 5.75 -3.89 8.23
CA LEU A 51 4.76 -3.50 7.23
C LEU A 51 4.25 -2.08 7.49
N LYS A 52 3.96 -1.75 8.74
CA LYS A 52 3.56 -0.40 9.14
C LYS A 52 4.60 0.62 8.70
N LYS A 53 5.87 0.35 8.98
CA LYS A 53 6.98 1.20 8.60
C LYS A 53 7.08 1.38 7.09
N SER A 54 6.91 0.30 6.35
CA SER A 54 6.93 0.32 4.89
C SER A 54 5.83 1.21 4.33
N ILE A 55 4.60 1.07 4.82
CA ILE A 55 3.46 1.86 4.36
C ILE A 55 3.66 3.34 4.71
N LEU A 56 4.12 3.63 5.91
CA LEU A 56 4.36 5.01 6.33
C LEU A 56 5.43 5.68 5.47
N SER A 57 6.41 4.91 4.99
CA SER A 57 7.50 5.45 4.18
C SER A 57 7.00 5.99 2.83
N ILE A 58 5.86 5.51 2.33
CA ILE A 58 5.29 5.95 1.05
C ILE A 58 4.03 6.78 1.23
N TRP A 59 3.68 7.11 2.48
CA TRP A 59 2.38 7.73 2.80
C TRP A 59 2.16 9.04 2.03
N ASP A 60 3.20 9.86 1.92
CA ASP A 60 3.10 11.15 1.24
C ASP A 60 2.92 11.03 -0.27
N THR A 61 3.22 9.87 -0.84
CA THR A 61 3.02 9.64 -2.27
C THR A 61 1.59 9.24 -2.61
N LEU A 62 0.76 8.97 -1.61
CA LEU A 62 -0.64 8.57 -1.80
C LEU A 62 -1.49 9.84 -1.95
N THR A 63 -1.51 10.37 -3.16
CA THR A 63 -2.17 11.64 -3.49
C THR A 63 -3.39 11.41 -4.37
N SER A 64 -4.12 12.49 -4.65
CA SER A 64 -5.29 12.44 -5.54
C SER A 64 -4.92 12.08 -6.99
N ASN A 65 -3.66 12.26 -7.37
CA ASN A 65 -3.18 11.93 -8.70
C ASN A 65 -2.72 10.48 -8.82
N ARG A 66 -2.71 9.73 -7.71
CA ARG A 66 -2.18 8.38 -7.71
C ARG A 66 -3.30 7.37 -7.54
N TRP A 67 -3.34 6.40 -8.44
CA TRP A 67 -4.28 5.30 -8.36
C TRP A 67 -3.63 4.09 -7.70
N ILE A 68 -4.34 3.51 -6.74
CA ILE A 68 -3.91 2.30 -6.05
C ILE A 68 -4.66 1.12 -6.66
N PHE A 69 -3.92 0.14 -7.17
CA PHE A 69 -4.46 -1.09 -7.75
C PHE A 69 -4.08 -2.27 -6.87
N PRO A 70 -4.96 -2.70 -5.96
CA PRO A 70 -4.70 -3.88 -5.14
C PRO A 70 -4.86 -5.16 -5.95
N GLY A 71 -4.35 -6.27 -5.43
CA GLY A 71 -4.53 -7.58 -6.03
C GLY A 71 -5.96 -8.07 -5.99
N HIS A 72 -6.73 -7.60 -5.02
CA HIS A 72 -8.15 -7.90 -4.86
C HIS A 72 -8.91 -6.64 -4.53
N GLY A 73 -10.15 -6.56 -4.99
CA GLY A 73 -11.00 -5.41 -4.72
C GLY A 73 -10.82 -4.29 -5.71
N LYS A 74 -11.36 -3.13 -5.37
CA LYS A 74 -11.44 -2.00 -6.27
C LYS A 74 -10.17 -1.15 -6.23
N ALA A 75 -9.85 -0.54 -7.37
CA ALA A 75 -8.87 0.53 -7.41
C ALA A 75 -9.41 1.76 -6.66
N ILE A 76 -8.53 2.53 -6.06
CA ILE A 76 -8.91 3.72 -5.31
C ILE A 76 -7.81 4.77 -5.46
N LYS A 77 -8.20 6.04 -5.46
CA LYS A 77 -7.21 7.12 -5.44
C LYS A 77 -6.54 7.22 -4.08
N GLY A 78 -5.26 7.61 -4.07
CA GLY A 78 -4.46 7.63 -2.85
C GLY A 78 -5.05 8.49 -1.74
N ASP A 79 -5.54 9.68 -2.07
CA ASP A 79 -6.14 10.56 -1.08
C ASP A 79 -7.43 9.97 -0.47
N ARG A 80 -8.21 9.27 -1.28
CA ARG A 80 -9.41 8.59 -0.79
C ARG A 80 -9.07 7.41 0.10
N LEU A 81 -8.05 6.64 -0.27
CA LEU A 81 -7.56 5.55 0.57
C LEU A 81 -7.20 6.06 1.96
N LYS A 82 -6.50 7.18 2.04
CA LYS A 82 -6.05 7.77 3.29
C LYS A 82 -7.22 8.25 4.17
N ARG A 83 -8.35 8.59 3.56
CA ARG A 83 -9.54 9.04 4.30
C ARG A 83 -10.51 7.92 4.64
N GLU A 84 -10.63 6.94 3.74
CA GLU A 84 -11.73 5.99 3.80
C GLU A 84 -11.35 4.62 4.36
N ASN A 85 -10.06 4.25 4.34
CA ASN A 85 -9.64 2.96 4.85
C ASN A 85 -9.36 3.05 6.36
N ALA A 86 -10.42 2.94 7.15
CA ALA A 86 -10.32 3.05 8.60
C ALA A 86 -9.45 1.96 9.24
N ASP A 87 -9.51 0.75 8.70
CA ASP A 87 -8.68 -0.36 9.21
C ASP A 87 -7.20 -0.07 9.02
N LEU A 88 -6.83 0.51 7.88
CA LEU A 88 -5.46 0.92 7.61
C LEU A 88 -5.03 2.02 8.57
N LEU A 89 -5.87 3.02 8.78
CA LEU A 89 -5.56 4.12 9.67
C LEU A 89 -5.36 3.65 11.11
N ARG A 90 -6.17 2.70 11.58
CA ARG A 90 -6.00 2.10 12.90
C ARG A 90 -4.71 1.28 12.98
N PHE A 91 -4.43 0.50 11.94
CA PHE A 91 -3.20 -0.29 11.87
C PHE A 91 -1.96 0.60 11.98
N LEU A 92 -1.97 1.75 11.32
CA LEU A 92 -0.87 2.70 11.32
C LEU A 92 -0.80 3.56 12.58
N GLY A 93 -1.82 3.50 13.44
CA GLY A 93 -1.88 4.31 14.65
C GLY A 93 -2.27 5.77 14.42
N LEU A 94 -2.90 6.06 13.28
CA LEU A 94 -3.31 7.42 12.93
C LEU A 94 -4.70 7.78 13.44
N ILE A 95 -5.51 6.78 13.79
CA ILE A 95 -6.80 6.95 14.47
C ILE A 95 -6.97 5.86 15.53
N THR A 96 -7.89 6.06 16.43
CA THR A 96 -8.28 5.07 17.44
C THR A 96 -9.58 4.36 16.99
#